data_ee5725ecca8d491fdcade5d699cc8abd
#
_entry.id   ee5725ecca8d491fdcade5d699cc8abd
#
_cell.length_a   1.000
_cell.length_b   1.000
_cell.length_c   1.000
_cell.angle_alpha   90.00
_cell.angle_beta   90.00
_cell.angle_gamma   90.00
#
_symmetry.space_group_name_H-M   'P 1'
#
loop_
_entity.id
_entity.type
_entity.pdbx_description
1 polymer ?
#
loop_
_entity_poly.entity_id
_entity_poly.type
_entity_poly.pdbx_seq_one_letter_code
_entity_poly.pdbx_strand_id
1 'polypeptide(L)'
;MARIAGVDLPREKKVEIGLTYIFGIGRALARRILQTSGVNSEQRIRDLNDTDVNRLRQAIEKDFRVEGALRTEVAMNIKRLMDIGSYRGIRHRRGLPVRGQRTHTNARTKKGPRRAIAGKKKVTK
;
A
#
# COMPACT_ATOMS: atom_id res chain seq x y z
N MET A 1 16.44 15.48 7.54
CA MET A 1 15.63 14.27 7.28
C MET A 1 14.84 14.52 6.00
N ALA A 2 15.00 13.69 4.99
CA ALA A 2 14.22 13.87 3.76
C ALA A 2 12.79 13.34 4.03
N ARG A 3 11.82 14.26 4.05
CA ARG A 3 10.39 13.96 4.18
C ARG A 3 9.69 14.28 2.87
N ILE A 4 9.08 13.28 2.24
CA ILE A 4 8.37 13.41 0.96
C ILE A 4 6.97 12.84 1.11
N ALA A 5 5.96 13.54 0.61
CA ALA A 5 4.54 13.16 0.73
C ALA A 5 4.09 12.83 2.17
N GLY A 6 4.68 13.49 3.17
CA GLY A 6 4.39 13.25 4.58
C GLY A 6 5.10 12.04 5.20
N VAL A 7 5.90 11.30 4.43
CA VAL A 7 6.64 10.11 4.87
C VAL A 7 8.11 10.42 5.10
N ASP A 8 8.65 10.01 6.23
CA ASP A 8 10.08 10.10 6.53
C ASP A 8 10.81 8.94 5.87
N LEU A 9 11.75 9.25 5.00
CA LEU A 9 12.51 8.25 4.26
C LEU A 9 13.70 7.71 5.06
N PRO A 10 14.01 6.41 4.99
CA PRO A 10 15.11 5.78 5.71
C PRO A 10 16.46 6.24 5.17
N ARG A 11 17.28 6.90 6.00
CA ARG A 11 18.54 7.57 5.63
C ARG A 11 19.57 6.66 4.97
N GLU A 12 19.66 5.41 5.43
CA GLU A 12 20.69 4.45 5.01
C GLU A 12 20.38 3.74 3.69
N LYS A 13 19.16 3.88 3.19
CA LYS A 13 18.74 3.23 1.94
C LYS A 13 19.08 4.10 0.72
N LYS A 14 19.28 3.43 -0.44
CA LYS A 14 19.34 4.09 -1.74
C LYS A 14 18.01 4.80 -2.00
N VAL A 15 18.04 5.89 -2.75
CA VAL A 15 16.85 6.70 -3.07
C VAL A 15 15.78 5.86 -3.75
N GLU A 16 16.14 4.97 -4.68
CA GLU A 16 15.22 4.04 -5.34
C GLU A 16 14.44 3.20 -4.34
N ILE A 17 15.11 2.66 -3.33
CA ILE A 17 14.47 1.83 -2.30
C ILE A 17 13.69 2.70 -1.31
N GLY A 18 14.22 3.85 -0.94
CA GLY A 18 13.56 4.77 -0.01
C GLY A 18 12.23 5.28 -0.52
N LEU A 19 12.12 5.58 -1.81
CA LEU A 19 10.84 6.00 -2.42
C LEU A 19 9.76 4.92 -2.32
N THR A 20 10.10 3.65 -2.28
CA THR A 20 9.11 2.56 -2.12
C THR A 20 8.46 2.50 -0.74
N TYR A 21 8.93 3.26 0.24
CA TYR A 21 8.27 3.42 1.54
C TYR A 21 7.01 4.30 1.46
N ILE A 22 6.87 5.08 0.38
CA ILE A 22 5.68 5.88 0.13
C ILE A 22 4.59 4.99 -0.46
N PHE A 23 3.41 4.98 0.17
CA PHE A 23 2.28 4.20 -0.33
C PHE A 23 1.87 4.64 -1.74
N GLY A 24 1.86 3.70 -2.66
CA GLY A 24 1.57 3.94 -4.07
C GLY A 24 2.81 3.95 -4.98
N ILE A 25 4.02 4.00 -4.41
CA ILE A 25 5.26 3.97 -5.18
C ILE A 25 5.92 2.59 -5.03
N GLY A 26 5.89 1.81 -6.10
CA GLY A 26 6.68 0.59 -6.23
C GLY A 26 8.02 0.85 -6.92
N ARG A 27 8.87 -0.18 -7.06
CA ARG A 27 10.20 -0.06 -7.70
C ARG A 27 10.15 0.52 -9.12
N ALA A 28 9.18 0.09 -9.94
CA ALA A 28 9.02 0.59 -11.30
C ALA A 28 8.73 2.10 -11.32
N LEU A 29 7.80 2.57 -10.47
CA LEU A 29 7.48 3.98 -10.35
C LEU A 29 8.65 4.78 -9.75
N ALA A 30 9.34 4.24 -8.75
CA ALA A 30 10.52 4.89 -8.18
C ALA A 30 11.59 5.17 -9.24
N ARG A 31 11.90 4.20 -10.11
CA ARG A 31 12.84 4.39 -11.23
C ARG A 31 12.36 5.47 -12.20
N ARG A 32 11.07 5.46 -12.57
CA ARG A 32 10.49 6.47 -13.44
C ARG A 32 10.58 7.87 -12.84
N ILE A 33 10.26 8.01 -11.55
CA ILE A 33 10.37 9.29 -10.83
C ILE A 33 11.81 9.78 -10.83
N LEU A 34 12.79 8.92 -10.58
CA LEU A 34 14.20 9.26 -10.59
C LEU A 34 14.70 9.67 -11.99
N GLN A 35 14.26 9.00 -13.04
CA GLN A 35 14.57 9.39 -14.42
C GLN A 35 13.98 10.76 -14.77
N THR A 36 12.74 11.04 -14.37
CA THR A 36 12.07 12.32 -14.65
C THR A 36 12.69 13.46 -13.85
N SER A 37 13.08 13.23 -12.60
CA SER A 37 13.69 14.24 -11.72
C SER A 37 15.18 14.44 -11.95
N GLY A 38 15.85 13.53 -12.68
CA GLY A 38 17.30 13.57 -12.93
C GLY A 38 18.16 13.28 -11.69
N VAL A 39 17.57 12.65 -10.65
CA VAL A 39 18.29 12.30 -9.42
C VAL A 39 18.92 10.92 -9.54
N ASN A 40 20.16 10.77 -9.07
CA ASN A 40 20.88 9.51 -9.14
C ASN A 40 20.24 8.44 -8.24
N SER A 41 19.86 7.30 -8.85
CA SER A 41 19.22 6.17 -8.17
C SER A 41 20.09 5.48 -7.12
N GLU A 42 21.42 5.50 -7.33
CA GLU A 42 22.40 4.84 -6.47
C GLU A 42 22.75 5.65 -5.21
N GLN A 43 22.43 6.94 -5.20
CA GLN A 43 22.69 7.83 -4.08
C GLN A 43 21.88 7.39 -2.85
N ARG A 44 22.44 7.59 -1.66
CA ARG A 44 21.72 7.34 -0.41
C ARG A 44 20.87 8.55 -0.03
N ILE A 45 19.77 8.30 0.67
CA ILE A 45 18.83 9.36 1.09
C ILE A 45 19.51 10.41 1.97
N ARG A 46 20.48 10.02 2.79
CA ARG A 46 21.27 10.95 3.64
C ARG A 46 22.09 11.96 2.83
N ASP A 47 22.48 11.58 1.61
CA ASP A 47 23.38 12.36 0.74
C ASP A 47 22.59 13.25 -0.25
N LEU A 48 21.25 13.27 -0.16
CA LEU A 48 20.39 14.10 -0.99
C LEU A 48 20.48 15.57 -0.57
N ASN A 49 20.63 16.45 -1.55
CA ASN A 49 20.54 17.88 -1.38
C ASN A 49 19.06 18.33 -1.33
N ASP A 50 18.79 19.46 -0.70
CA ASP A 50 17.42 20.01 -0.63
C ASP A 50 16.84 20.30 -2.02
N THR A 51 17.67 20.66 -3.01
CA THR A 51 17.27 20.82 -4.42
C THR A 51 16.75 19.51 -5.02
N ASP A 52 17.42 18.38 -4.75
CA ASP A 52 17.00 17.07 -5.24
C ASP A 52 15.72 16.60 -4.57
N VAL A 53 15.60 16.83 -3.26
CA VAL A 53 14.36 16.55 -2.51
C VAL A 53 13.17 17.33 -3.09
N ASN A 54 13.38 18.61 -3.44
CA ASN A 54 12.33 19.43 -4.05
C ASN A 54 11.96 18.96 -5.46
N ARG A 55 12.92 18.55 -6.28
CA ARG A 55 12.67 17.96 -7.61
C ARG A 55 11.86 16.68 -7.50
N LEU A 56 12.20 15.81 -6.54
CA LEU A 56 11.45 14.58 -6.27
C LEU A 56 10.01 14.88 -5.82
N ARG A 57 9.82 15.87 -4.92
CA ARG A 57 8.47 16.29 -4.51
C ARG A 57 7.63 16.75 -5.69
N GLN A 58 8.15 17.66 -6.49
CA GLN A 58 7.47 18.20 -7.66
C GLN A 58 7.09 17.10 -8.66
N ALA A 59 8.01 16.17 -8.95
CA ALA A 59 7.75 15.05 -9.84
C ALA A 59 6.64 14.13 -9.30
N ILE A 60 6.61 13.88 -7.99
CA ILE A 60 5.58 13.04 -7.36
C ILE A 60 4.23 13.75 -7.34
N GLU A 61 4.18 15.01 -6.90
CA GLU A 61 2.93 15.77 -6.79
C GLU A 61 2.26 16.03 -8.16
N LYS A 62 3.07 16.22 -9.20
CA LYS A 62 2.55 16.49 -10.55
C LYS A 62 1.91 15.25 -11.19
N ASP A 63 2.56 14.10 -11.09
CA ASP A 63 2.22 12.95 -11.95
C ASP A 63 1.59 11.79 -11.18
N PHE A 64 1.66 11.77 -9.84
CA PHE A 64 1.27 10.60 -9.06
C PHE A 64 0.37 10.95 -7.87
N ARG A 65 -0.66 10.14 -7.68
CA ARG A 65 -1.43 10.14 -6.44
C ARG A 65 -0.81 9.15 -5.47
N VAL A 66 -0.41 9.64 -4.31
CA VAL A 66 0.28 8.83 -3.30
C VAL A 66 -0.35 9.02 -1.91
N GLU A 67 0.01 8.16 -0.99
CA GLU A 67 -0.37 8.22 0.43
C GLU A 67 -1.86 8.52 0.67
N GLY A 68 -2.19 9.59 1.37
CA GLY A 68 -3.55 9.92 1.78
C GLY A 68 -4.53 10.01 0.61
N ALA A 69 -4.15 10.68 -0.49
CA ALA A 69 -5.00 10.82 -1.66
C ALA A 69 -5.31 9.46 -2.31
N LEU A 70 -4.31 8.59 -2.45
CA LEU A 70 -4.48 7.25 -3.00
C LEU A 70 -5.28 6.35 -2.06
N ARG A 71 -5.03 6.42 -0.75
CA ARG A 71 -5.79 5.63 0.25
C ARG A 71 -7.27 5.98 0.23
N THR A 72 -7.57 7.27 0.15
CA THR A 72 -8.95 7.77 0.04
C THR A 72 -9.61 7.28 -1.25
N GLU A 73 -8.91 7.37 -2.38
CA GLU A 73 -9.42 6.89 -3.66
C GLU A 73 -9.72 5.38 -3.63
N VAL A 74 -8.80 4.57 -3.10
CA VAL A 74 -9.02 3.12 -2.96
C VAL A 74 -10.20 2.82 -2.03
N ALA A 75 -10.31 3.51 -0.90
CA ALA A 75 -11.41 3.35 0.03
C ALA A 75 -12.76 3.71 -0.60
N MET A 76 -12.82 4.82 -1.35
CA MET A 76 -14.01 5.23 -2.07
C MET A 76 -14.41 4.23 -3.16
N ASN A 77 -13.45 3.70 -3.90
CA ASN A 77 -13.70 2.69 -4.91
C ASN A 77 -14.29 1.40 -4.31
N ILE A 78 -13.77 0.96 -3.18
CA ILE A 78 -14.30 -0.20 -2.44
C ILE A 78 -15.72 0.11 -1.92
N LYS A 79 -15.91 1.27 -1.32
CA LYS A 79 -17.22 1.72 -0.85
C LYS A 79 -18.25 1.74 -1.96
N ARG A 80 -17.91 2.31 -3.12
CA ARG A 80 -18.76 2.33 -4.31
C ARG A 80 -19.20 0.92 -4.72
N LEU A 81 -18.28 -0.06 -4.74
CA LEU A 81 -18.62 -1.45 -5.06
C LEU A 81 -19.60 -2.07 -4.05
N MET A 82 -19.47 -1.71 -2.76
CA MET A 82 -20.38 -2.16 -1.70
C MET A 82 -21.77 -1.52 -1.84
N ASP A 83 -21.83 -0.22 -2.17
CA ASP A 83 -23.08 0.54 -2.30
C ASP A 83 -23.89 0.07 -3.52
N ILE A 84 -23.22 -0.24 -4.63
CA ILE A 84 -23.86 -0.83 -5.83
C ILE A 84 -24.37 -2.27 -5.56
N GLY A 85 -23.91 -2.94 -4.48
CA GLY A 85 -24.29 -4.32 -4.19
C GLY A 85 -23.63 -5.36 -5.11
N SER A 86 -22.52 -5.01 -5.77
CA SER A 86 -21.80 -5.92 -6.66
C SER A 86 -21.25 -7.14 -5.91
N TYR A 87 -20.99 -8.24 -6.63
CA TYR A 87 -20.37 -9.43 -6.04
C TYR A 87 -19.06 -9.10 -5.31
N ARG A 88 -18.18 -8.31 -5.95
CA ARG A 88 -16.94 -7.86 -5.31
C ARG A 88 -17.19 -7.02 -4.04
N GLY A 89 -18.18 -6.14 -4.07
CA GLY A 89 -18.60 -5.35 -2.91
C GLY A 89 -19.07 -6.22 -1.75
N ILE A 90 -19.89 -7.24 -2.02
CA ILE A 90 -20.33 -8.20 -1.00
C ILE A 90 -19.14 -8.95 -0.41
N ARG A 91 -18.17 -9.36 -1.24
CA ARG A 91 -16.94 -10.03 -0.78
C ARG A 91 -16.11 -9.11 0.12
N HIS A 92 -15.96 -7.83 -0.24
CA HIS A 92 -15.30 -6.84 0.61
C HIS A 92 -16.01 -6.66 1.95
N ARG A 93 -17.34 -6.55 1.95
CA ARG A 93 -18.16 -6.40 3.17
C ARG A 93 -18.00 -7.60 4.10
N ARG A 94 -17.88 -8.81 3.56
CA ARG A 94 -17.71 -10.06 4.32
C ARG A 94 -16.27 -10.36 4.71
N GLY A 95 -15.30 -9.55 4.30
CA GLY A 95 -13.88 -9.80 4.54
C GLY A 95 -13.35 -11.07 3.85
N LEU A 96 -13.91 -11.41 2.69
CA LEU A 96 -13.56 -12.61 1.93
C LEU A 96 -12.75 -12.25 0.69
N PRO A 97 -11.97 -13.21 0.12
CA PRO A 97 -11.27 -12.99 -1.14
C PRO A 97 -12.21 -12.54 -2.26
N VAL A 98 -11.77 -11.54 -3.04
CA VAL A 98 -12.59 -10.84 -4.03
C VAL A 98 -12.35 -11.35 -5.46
N ARG A 99 -11.18 -11.99 -5.68
CA ARG A 99 -10.72 -12.42 -7.02
C ARG A 99 -10.97 -13.90 -7.32
N GLY A 100 -12.03 -14.49 -6.76
CA GLY A 100 -12.40 -15.88 -7.04
C GLY A 100 -11.52 -16.94 -6.38
N GLN A 101 -10.67 -16.57 -5.42
CA GLN A 101 -9.85 -17.54 -4.71
C GLN A 101 -10.73 -18.51 -3.89
N ARG A 102 -10.28 -19.75 -3.79
CA ARG A 102 -10.92 -20.80 -3.03
C ARG A 102 -11.00 -20.42 -1.54
N THR A 103 -12.16 -20.60 -0.91
CA THR A 103 -12.39 -20.25 0.50
C THR A 103 -12.60 -21.45 1.42
N HIS A 104 -12.85 -22.64 0.87
CA HIS A 104 -13.00 -23.85 1.64
C HIS A 104 -11.69 -24.22 2.37
N THR A 105 -10.57 -24.04 1.70
CA THR A 105 -9.22 -24.20 2.25
C THR A 105 -8.49 -22.87 2.19
N ASN A 106 -7.45 -22.65 2.99
CA ASN A 106 -6.59 -21.47 2.96
C ASN A 106 -7.35 -20.11 3.05
N ALA A 107 -7.01 -19.13 2.22
CA ALA A 107 -7.55 -17.76 2.24
C ALA A 107 -7.39 -17.03 3.60
N ARG A 108 -6.34 -17.39 4.34
CA ARG A 108 -6.10 -16.86 5.70
C ARG A 108 -5.79 -15.39 5.75
N THR A 109 -5.15 -14.82 4.72
CA THR A 109 -4.85 -13.39 4.63
C THR A 109 -6.09 -12.52 4.79
N LYS A 110 -7.21 -12.91 4.16
CA LYS A 110 -8.49 -12.20 4.27
C LYS A 110 -9.33 -12.64 5.44
N LYS A 111 -9.39 -13.95 5.72
CA LYS A 111 -10.22 -14.50 6.81
C LYS A 111 -9.61 -14.30 8.20
N GLY A 112 -8.31 -14.05 8.29
CA GLY A 112 -7.57 -14.03 9.54
C GLY A 112 -7.19 -15.43 10.06
N PRO A 113 -6.57 -15.52 11.24
CA PRO A 113 -6.15 -16.78 11.83
C PRO A 113 -7.34 -17.71 12.09
N ARG A 114 -7.07 -19.00 12.13
CA ARG A 114 -8.10 -20.00 12.48
C ARG A 114 -8.54 -19.79 13.92
N ARG A 115 -9.84 -19.69 14.13
CA ARG A 115 -10.43 -19.64 15.47
C ARG A 115 -10.90 -21.04 15.84
N ALA A 116 -10.46 -21.54 16.99
CA ALA A 116 -11.00 -22.77 17.56
C ALA A 116 -12.45 -22.54 17.97
N ILE A 117 -13.34 -23.40 17.54
CA ILE A 117 -14.71 -23.45 18.06
C ILE A 117 -14.64 -24.33 19.31
N ALA A 118 -14.92 -23.75 20.48
CA ALA A 118 -15.02 -24.54 21.69
C ALA A 118 -16.10 -25.63 21.50
N GLY A 119 -15.69 -26.90 21.57
CA GLY A 119 -16.62 -28.01 21.53
C GLY A 119 -17.60 -27.89 22.68
N LYS A 120 -18.88 -28.26 22.47
CA LYS A 120 -19.84 -28.40 23.55
C LYS A 120 -19.24 -29.38 24.58
N LYS A 121 -18.94 -28.90 25.79
CA LYS A 121 -18.57 -29.77 26.90
C LYS A 121 -19.71 -30.81 27.03
N LYS A 122 -19.42 -32.08 26.75
CA LYS A 122 -20.34 -33.16 27.09
C LYS A 122 -20.48 -33.11 28.60
N VAL A 123 -21.68 -32.81 29.08
CA VAL A 123 -22.03 -32.97 30.50
C VAL A 123 -21.94 -34.46 30.78
N THR A 124 -20.88 -34.88 31.42
CA THR A 124 -20.82 -36.24 32.01
C THR A 124 -21.81 -36.26 33.15
N LYS A 125 -22.88 -37.09 33.00
CA LYS A 125 -23.77 -37.44 34.10
C LYS A 125 -23.00 -38.27 35.11
#